data_388a946a0c51d4f69a9a78222c41785d
#
_entry.id   388a946a0c51d4f69a9a78222c41785d
#
_cell.length_a   1.000
_cell.length_b   1.000
_cell.length_c   1.000
_cell.angle_alpha   90.00
_cell.angle_beta   90.00
_cell.angle_gamma   90.00
#
_symmetry.space_group_name_H-M   'P 1'
#
loop_
_entity.id
_entity.type
_entity.pdbx_description
1 polymer ?
#
loop_
_entity_poly.entity_id
_entity_poly.type
_entity_poly.pdbx_seq_one_letter_code
_entity_poly.pdbx_strand_id
1 'polypeptide(L)'
;MGYGSYLEFDLNTIAIIILAFIIYYYACYYQSREIYIFEEIKKYKISFKTIYIKNFIEKQGFKYLGHKTPNKFDRILLQSSGFFNLSQISYLDDTIEGKKFDTKFKFFEIFMCEDVNFNFGGVFFVVDFSKKINSQTTIISKKIINFKSHNILMDNALFNDKFKVFSDNPINTMYILTPLFLEKIANLTKIFGDSIKINFKNSKIYIHIEGKYDHFEPDIYKSAITNNPAKNILDEINALLDIVEVLILNSKIYKV
;
A
#
# COMPACT_ATOMS: atom_id res chain seq x y z
N MET A 1 -40.27 6.95 -66.71
CA MET A 1 -38.88 6.55 -66.99
C MET A 1 -38.01 7.12 -65.86
N GLY A 2 -37.67 6.34 -64.91
CA GLY A 2 -36.77 6.73 -63.80
C GLY A 2 -35.39 6.19 -64.10
N TYR A 3 -34.45 7.07 -64.33
CA TYR A 3 -33.04 6.73 -64.40
C TYR A 3 -32.53 6.47 -63.00
N GLY A 4 -32.24 5.21 -62.69
CA GLY A 4 -31.46 4.82 -61.52
C GLY A 4 -30.03 5.30 -61.73
N SER A 5 -29.58 6.30 -60.94
CA SER A 5 -28.18 6.67 -60.88
C SER A 5 -27.40 5.56 -60.20
N TYR A 6 -26.68 4.74 -60.97
CA TYR A 6 -25.67 3.84 -60.43
C TYR A 6 -24.51 4.69 -59.90
N LEU A 7 -24.22 4.60 -58.62
CA LEU A 7 -23.02 5.13 -58.03
C LEU A 7 -21.83 4.32 -58.57
N GLU A 8 -21.19 4.83 -59.62
CA GLU A 8 -19.88 4.34 -60.09
C GLU A 8 -18.81 4.85 -59.11
N PHE A 9 -18.39 3.97 -58.18
CA PHE A 9 -17.21 4.24 -57.39
C PHE A 9 -15.96 4.07 -58.25
N ASP A 10 -15.13 5.12 -58.35
CA ASP A 10 -13.86 4.99 -59.01
C ASP A 10 -12.90 4.03 -58.26
N LEU A 11 -11.91 3.49 -58.94
CA LEU A 11 -10.94 2.54 -58.36
C LEU A 11 -10.23 3.09 -57.12
N ASN A 12 -10.00 4.40 -57.04
CA ASN A 12 -9.37 5.07 -55.90
C ASN A 12 -10.31 5.06 -54.68
N THR A 13 -11.58 5.34 -54.88
CA THR A 13 -12.59 5.29 -53.82
C THR A 13 -12.74 3.86 -53.25
N ILE A 14 -12.75 2.85 -54.11
CA ILE A 14 -12.78 1.44 -53.69
C ILE A 14 -11.53 1.08 -52.90
N ALA A 15 -10.34 1.49 -53.35
CA ALA A 15 -9.08 1.25 -52.64
C ALA A 15 -9.05 1.90 -51.25
N ILE A 16 -9.56 3.13 -51.13
CA ILE A 16 -9.65 3.85 -49.84
C ILE A 16 -10.59 3.09 -48.88
N ILE A 17 -11.74 2.61 -49.35
CA ILE A 17 -12.69 1.85 -48.55
C ILE A 17 -12.04 0.55 -48.04
N ILE A 18 -11.36 -0.18 -48.93
CA ILE A 18 -10.66 -1.43 -48.56
C ILE A 18 -9.59 -1.16 -47.49
N LEU A 19 -8.79 -0.11 -47.70
CA LEU A 19 -7.75 0.29 -46.75
C LEU A 19 -8.36 0.64 -45.37
N ALA A 20 -9.47 1.40 -45.36
CA ALA A 20 -10.19 1.71 -44.11
C ALA A 20 -10.68 0.47 -43.39
N PHE A 21 -11.22 -0.51 -44.11
CA PHE A 21 -11.63 -1.80 -43.54
C PHE A 21 -10.45 -2.60 -42.96
N ILE A 22 -9.30 -2.60 -43.64
CA ILE A 22 -8.08 -3.25 -43.16
C ILE A 22 -7.61 -2.58 -41.83
N ILE A 23 -7.53 -1.26 -41.82
CA ILE A 23 -7.13 -0.50 -40.60
C ILE A 23 -8.09 -0.77 -39.47
N TYR A 24 -9.41 -0.74 -39.73
CA TYR A 24 -10.43 -1.05 -38.71
C TYR A 24 -10.30 -2.48 -38.16
N TYR A 25 -10.09 -3.46 -39.06
CA TYR A 25 -9.88 -4.86 -38.64
C TYR A 25 -8.66 -5.01 -37.73
N TYR A 26 -7.52 -4.40 -38.10
CA TYR A 26 -6.33 -4.43 -37.25
C TYR A 26 -6.54 -3.71 -35.91
N ALA A 27 -7.21 -2.58 -35.89
CA ALA A 27 -7.54 -1.86 -34.66
C ALA A 27 -8.39 -2.75 -33.71
N CYS A 28 -9.44 -3.36 -34.23
CA CYS A 28 -10.28 -4.30 -33.47
C CYS A 28 -9.50 -5.53 -32.96
N TYR A 29 -8.62 -6.09 -33.81
CA TYR A 29 -7.77 -7.22 -33.44
C TYR A 29 -6.81 -6.86 -32.29
N TYR A 30 -6.10 -5.73 -32.38
CA TYR A 30 -5.20 -5.29 -31.32
C TYR A 30 -5.95 -4.99 -30.02
N GLN A 31 -7.09 -4.30 -30.11
CA GLN A 31 -7.92 -4.02 -28.94
C GLN A 31 -8.41 -5.31 -28.24
N SER A 32 -8.88 -6.28 -29.01
CA SER A 32 -9.33 -7.58 -28.47
C SER A 32 -8.19 -8.34 -27.80
N ARG A 33 -6.98 -8.28 -28.40
CA ARG A 33 -5.77 -8.91 -27.85
C ARG A 33 -5.34 -8.26 -26.53
N GLU A 34 -5.37 -6.93 -26.44
CA GLU A 34 -5.05 -6.22 -25.19
C GLU A 34 -6.02 -6.55 -24.08
N ILE A 35 -7.32 -6.60 -24.36
CA ILE A 35 -8.35 -7.01 -23.39
C ILE A 35 -8.08 -8.43 -22.90
N TYR A 36 -7.79 -9.38 -23.81
CA TYR A 36 -7.49 -10.76 -23.45
C TYR A 36 -6.25 -10.85 -22.54
N ILE A 37 -5.16 -10.18 -22.89
CA ILE A 37 -3.93 -10.15 -22.09
C ILE A 37 -4.21 -9.56 -20.70
N PHE A 38 -4.97 -8.47 -20.63
CA PHE A 38 -5.35 -7.84 -19.35
C PHE A 38 -6.13 -8.81 -18.44
N GLU A 39 -7.10 -9.53 -18.98
CA GLU A 39 -7.88 -10.51 -18.22
C GLU A 39 -7.02 -11.69 -17.72
N GLU A 40 -6.08 -12.18 -18.53
CA GLU A 40 -5.17 -13.25 -18.11
C GLU A 40 -4.19 -12.78 -17.01
N ILE A 41 -3.67 -11.56 -17.11
CA ILE A 41 -2.85 -10.95 -16.06
C ILE A 41 -3.65 -10.84 -14.76
N LYS A 42 -4.89 -10.37 -14.83
CA LYS A 42 -5.79 -10.25 -13.68
C LYS A 42 -6.04 -11.60 -13.01
N LYS A 43 -6.35 -12.64 -13.79
CA LYS A 43 -6.52 -14.00 -13.27
C LYS A 43 -5.26 -14.52 -12.60
N TYR A 44 -4.08 -14.30 -13.21
CA TYR A 44 -2.80 -14.66 -12.62
C TYR A 44 -2.57 -13.98 -11.26
N LYS A 45 -2.77 -12.67 -11.17
CA LYS A 45 -2.62 -11.90 -9.93
C LYS A 45 -3.55 -12.40 -8.81
N ILE A 46 -4.83 -12.64 -9.13
CA ILE A 46 -5.80 -13.19 -8.17
C ILE A 46 -5.37 -14.58 -7.70
N SER A 47 -4.96 -15.45 -8.62
CA SER A 47 -4.51 -16.81 -8.29
C SER A 47 -3.25 -16.78 -7.43
N PHE A 48 -2.32 -15.88 -7.71
CA PHE A 48 -1.12 -15.69 -6.93
C PHE A 48 -1.45 -15.27 -5.50
N LYS A 49 -2.27 -14.23 -5.31
CA LYS A 49 -2.71 -13.77 -3.99
C LYS A 49 -3.41 -14.87 -3.20
N THR A 50 -4.33 -15.60 -3.82
CA THR A 50 -5.11 -16.66 -3.16
C THR A 50 -4.29 -17.90 -2.82
N ILE A 51 -3.31 -18.27 -3.63
CA ILE A 51 -2.52 -19.50 -3.41
C ILE A 51 -1.29 -19.21 -2.54
N TYR A 52 -0.49 -18.19 -2.89
CA TYR A 52 0.80 -17.96 -2.21
C TYR A 52 0.65 -17.05 -1.00
N ILE A 53 0.08 -15.85 -1.18
CA ILE A 53 0.00 -14.84 -0.12
C ILE A 53 -0.93 -15.31 1.00
N LYS A 54 -2.14 -15.72 0.66
CA LYS A 54 -3.11 -16.22 1.64
C LYS A 54 -2.55 -17.38 2.44
N ASN A 55 -2.02 -18.42 1.77
CA ASN A 55 -1.47 -19.60 2.46
C ASN A 55 -0.29 -19.24 3.37
N PHE A 56 0.56 -18.30 2.95
CA PHE A 56 1.66 -17.85 3.79
C PHE A 56 1.15 -17.14 5.05
N ILE A 57 0.23 -16.20 4.90
CA ILE A 57 -0.35 -15.43 6.00
C ILE A 57 -1.09 -16.34 6.98
N GLU A 58 -1.88 -17.27 6.48
CA GLU A 58 -2.65 -18.19 7.31
C GLU A 58 -1.77 -19.20 8.05
N LYS A 59 -0.63 -19.62 7.47
CA LYS A 59 0.38 -20.43 8.17
C LYS A 59 1.04 -19.72 9.36
N GLN A 60 1.08 -18.38 9.35
CA GLN A 60 1.53 -17.58 10.49
C GLN A 60 0.45 -17.42 11.57
N GLY A 61 -0.73 -17.98 11.37
CA GLY A 61 -1.88 -17.82 12.28
C GLY A 61 -2.62 -16.50 12.12
N PHE A 62 -2.42 -15.79 11.01
CA PHE A 62 -3.10 -14.54 10.70
C PHE A 62 -4.24 -14.78 9.71
N LYS A 63 -5.14 -13.81 9.58
CA LYS A 63 -6.28 -13.87 8.68
C LYS A 63 -6.04 -12.97 7.48
N TYR A 64 -6.10 -13.54 6.27
CA TYR A 64 -6.07 -12.80 5.02
C TYR A 64 -7.49 -12.58 4.51
N LEU A 65 -7.87 -11.32 4.30
CA LEU A 65 -9.21 -10.91 3.86
C LEU A 65 -9.23 -10.41 2.40
N GLY A 66 -8.04 -10.15 1.81
CA GLY A 66 -7.91 -9.64 0.45
C GLY A 66 -8.62 -8.29 0.26
N HIS A 67 -9.23 -8.15 -0.91
CA HIS A 67 -9.94 -6.95 -1.34
C HIS A 67 -11.25 -6.74 -0.58
N LYS A 68 -11.50 -5.50 -0.12
CA LYS A 68 -12.77 -5.14 0.52
C LYS A 68 -13.09 -3.65 0.46
N THR A 69 -14.37 -3.31 0.57
CA THR A 69 -14.81 -1.96 0.86
C THR A 69 -14.60 -1.63 2.34
N PRO A 70 -14.08 -0.43 2.70
CA PRO A 70 -13.88 -0.02 4.09
C PRO A 70 -15.18 -0.06 4.89
N ASN A 71 -15.23 -0.88 5.93
CA ASN A 71 -16.34 -0.91 6.86
C ASN A 71 -16.23 0.23 7.90
N LYS A 72 -17.21 0.33 8.81
CA LYS A 72 -17.25 1.37 9.85
C LYS A 72 -15.99 1.37 10.73
N PHE A 73 -15.47 0.19 11.10
CA PHE A 73 -14.27 0.10 11.94
C PHE A 73 -13.02 0.51 11.17
N ASP A 74 -12.89 0.14 9.91
CA ASP A 74 -11.79 0.56 9.05
C ASP A 74 -11.76 2.09 8.91
N ARG A 75 -12.91 2.70 8.68
CA ARG A 75 -13.05 4.15 8.59
C ARG A 75 -12.66 4.86 9.89
N ILE A 76 -13.05 4.33 11.04
CA ILE A 76 -12.64 4.85 12.35
C ILE A 76 -11.12 4.77 12.52
N LEU A 77 -10.48 3.65 12.16
CA LEU A 77 -9.02 3.50 12.25
C LEU A 77 -8.30 4.52 11.35
N LEU A 78 -8.74 4.64 10.10
CA LEU A 78 -8.18 5.58 9.13
C LEU A 78 -8.33 7.04 9.61
N GLN A 79 -9.50 7.42 10.09
CA GLN A 79 -9.77 8.76 10.63
C GLN A 79 -8.93 9.05 11.89
N SER A 80 -8.83 8.08 12.79
CA SER A 80 -8.08 8.22 14.04
C SER A 80 -6.58 8.41 13.82
N SER A 81 -6.05 7.88 12.70
CA SER A 81 -4.65 8.08 12.32
C SER A 81 -4.31 9.55 12.02
N GLY A 82 -5.27 10.32 11.54
CA GLY A 82 -5.07 11.72 11.12
C GLY A 82 -4.35 11.88 9.78
N PHE A 83 -4.20 10.80 9.00
CA PHE A 83 -3.46 10.83 7.74
C PHE A 83 -4.32 11.00 6.50
N PHE A 84 -5.63 10.68 6.58
CA PHE A 84 -6.49 10.55 5.43
C PHE A 84 -7.72 11.44 5.46
N ASN A 85 -8.11 11.92 4.28
CA ASN A 85 -9.46 12.36 4.02
C ASN A 85 -10.29 11.14 3.58
N LEU A 86 -11.27 10.73 4.40
CA LEU A 86 -12.04 9.50 4.19
C LEU A 86 -12.88 9.51 2.92
N SER A 87 -13.24 10.67 2.39
CA SER A 87 -14.02 10.78 1.14
C SER A 87 -13.25 10.29 -0.09
N GLN A 88 -11.92 10.30 -0.03
CA GLN A 88 -11.06 9.87 -1.12
C GLN A 88 -10.75 8.37 -1.10
N ILE A 89 -11.04 7.65 -0.01
CA ILE A 89 -10.73 6.23 0.10
C ILE A 89 -11.82 5.40 -0.58
N SER A 90 -11.44 4.69 -1.64
CA SER A 90 -12.32 3.85 -2.44
C SER A 90 -12.43 2.44 -1.90
N TYR A 91 -11.32 1.73 -1.83
CA TYR A 91 -11.28 0.36 -1.33
C TYR A 91 -9.95 0.06 -0.62
N LEU A 92 -9.92 -1.07 0.09
CA LEU A 92 -8.76 -1.63 0.74
C LEU A 92 -8.40 -2.95 0.04
N ASP A 93 -7.12 -3.19 -0.18
CA ASP A 93 -6.64 -4.46 -0.70
C ASP A 93 -5.66 -5.12 0.26
N ASP A 94 -5.36 -6.38 0.02
CA ASP A 94 -4.43 -7.20 0.79
C ASP A 94 -4.59 -7.05 2.32
N THR A 95 -5.85 -6.97 2.75
CA THR A 95 -6.17 -6.81 4.17
C THR A 95 -5.77 -8.04 4.97
N ILE A 96 -4.91 -7.82 5.98
CA ILE A 96 -4.43 -8.84 6.92
C ILE A 96 -4.77 -8.40 8.34
N GLU A 97 -5.33 -9.31 9.10
CA GLU A 97 -5.61 -9.12 10.52
C GLU A 97 -4.97 -10.24 11.33
N GLY A 98 -4.40 -9.89 12.47
CA GLY A 98 -3.78 -10.89 13.29
C GLY A 98 -3.45 -10.44 14.70
N LYS A 99 -2.84 -11.37 15.43
CA LYS A 99 -2.33 -11.15 16.75
C LYS A 99 -0.94 -11.77 16.85
N LYS A 100 0.06 -10.97 17.20
CA LYS A 100 1.42 -11.44 17.43
C LYS A 100 1.77 -11.12 18.89
N PHE A 101 2.15 -12.14 19.68
CA PHE A 101 2.47 -12.00 21.11
C PHE A 101 1.41 -11.21 21.92
N ASP A 102 0.15 -11.54 21.76
CA ASP A 102 -1.00 -10.86 22.37
C ASP A 102 -1.30 -9.43 21.87
N THR A 103 -0.52 -8.92 20.97
CA THR A 103 -0.75 -7.60 20.36
C THR A 103 -1.51 -7.74 19.05
N LYS A 104 -2.68 -7.11 18.95
CA LYS A 104 -3.47 -7.09 17.73
C LYS A 104 -2.88 -6.12 16.73
N PHE A 105 -2.87 -6.53 15.48
CA PHE A 105 -2.50 -5.66 14.36
C PHE A 105 -3.47 -5.81 13.19
N LYS A 106 -3.49 -4.80 12.36
CA LYS A 106 -4.19 -4.80 11.09
C LYS A 106 -3.34 -4.10 10.04
N PHE A 107 -3.27 -4.71 8.88
CA PHE A 107 -2.58 -4.23 7.71
C PHE A 107 -3.54 -4.16 6.54
N PHE A 108 -3.40 -3.19 5.66
CA PHE A 108 -4.03 -3.16 4.35
C PHE A 108 -3.39 -2.14 3.43
N GLU A 109 -3.53 -2.36 2.16
CA GLU A 109 -3.25 -1.39 1.12
C GLU A 109 -4.47 -0.50 0.89
N ILE A 110 -4.21 0.79 0.64
CA ILE A 110 -5.26 1.80 0.45
C ILE A 110 -5.29 2.20 -1.01
N PHE A 111 -6.47 2.19 -1.60
CA PHE A 111 -6.72 2.74 -2.91
C PHE A 111 -7.65 3.95 -2.80
N MET A 112 -7.21 5.06 -3.36
CA MET A 112 -7.93 6.33 -3.37
C MET A 112 -8.54 6.58 -4.74
N CYS A 113 -9.68 7.25 -4.77
CA CYS A 113 -10.31 7.72 -5.98
C CYS A 113 -10.25 9.25 -6.00
N GLU A 114 -9.62 9.79 -7.02
CA GLU A 114 -9.65 11.22 -7.36
C GLU A 114 -10.31 11.36 -8.73
N ASP A 115 -11.51 11.92 -8.74
CA ASP A 115 -12.40 11.97 -9.90
C ASP A 115 -12.77 10.56 -10.41
N VAL A 116 -12.23 10.15 -11.56
CA VAL A 116 -12.43 8.81 -12.16
C VAL A 116 -11.19 7.92 -12.09
N ASN A 117 -10.09 8.43 -11.51
CA ASN A 117 -8.82 7.71 -11.45
C ASN A 117 -8.63 7.05 -10.09
N PHE A 118 -8.33 5.75 -10.11
CA PHE A 118 -7.94 5.01 -8.91
C PHE A 118 -6.42 5.06 -8.76
N ASN A 119 -5.97 5.65 -7.67
CA ASN A 119 -4.55 5.77 -7.35
C ASN A 119 -4.23 4.92 -6.12
N PHE A 120 -3.06 4.28 -6.13
CA PHE A 120 -2.54 3.61 -4.96
C PHE A 120 -2.15 4.65 -3.89
N GLY A 121 -2.83 4.59 -2.76
CA GLY A 121 -2.63 5.52 -1.63
C GLY A 121 -1.54 5.09 -0.67
N GLY A 122 -1.04 3.86 -0.78
CA GLY A 122 0.02 3.31 0.06
C GLY A 122 -0.43 2.20 1.00
N VAL A 123 0.49 1.79 1.85
CA VAL A 123 0.31 0.76 2.87
C VAL A 123 -0.08 1.40 4.21
N PHE A 124 -1.08 0.84 4.86
CA PHE A 124 -1.48 1.25 6.21
C PHE A 124 -1.38 0.07 7.19
N PHE A 125 -0.70 0.32 8.28
CA PHE A 125 -0.51 -0.66 9.35
C PHE A 125 -0.90 -0.04 10.69
N VAL A 126 -1.71 -0.73 11.46
CA VAL A 126 -2.13 -0.30 12.79
C VAL A 126 -1.90 -1.41 13.80
N VAL A 127 -1.35 -1.03 14.96
CA VAL A 127 -1.00 -1.94 16.05
C VAL A 127 -1.58 -1.42 17.35
N ASP A 128 -2.16 -2.31 18.17
CA ASP A 128 -2.49 -1.98 19.54
C ASP A 128 -1.20 -1.81 20.36
N PHE A 129 -1.14 -0.73 21.12
CA PHE A 129 0.01 -0.42 21.95
C PHE A 129 -0.38 -0.50 23.43
N SER A 130 0.30 -1.38 24.17
CA SER A 130 -0.08 -1.71 25.56
C SER A 130 0.20 -0.61 26.57
N LYS A 131 1.05 0.38 26.22
CA LYS A 131 1.34 1.52 27.10
C LYS A 131 0.27 2.58 26.96
N LYS A 132 -0.16 3.17 28.07
CA LYS A 132 -0.96 4.39 28.05
C LYS A 132 -0.13 5.52 27.46
N ILE A 133 -0.52 5.98 26.28
CA ILE A 133 0.04 7.17 25.64
C ILE A 133 -0.91 8.31 25.97
N ASN A 134 -0.50 9.18 26.88
CA ASN A 134 -1.26 10.38 27.25
C ASN A 134 -0.91 11.58 26.38
N SER A 135 -0.06 11.37 25.36
CA SER A 135 0.43 12.39 24.43
C SER A 135 0.33 11.87 23.00
N GLN A 136 0.27 12.77 22.06
CA GLN A 136 0.39 12.42 20.64
C GLN A 136 1.85 12.60 20.21
N THR A 137 2.43 11.58 19.59
CA THR A 137 3.76 11.64 18.98
C THR A 137 3.64 11.29 17.50
N THR A 138 4.14 12.17 16.64
CA THR A 138 4.10 12.00 15.19
C THR A 138 5.51 11.99 14.63
N ILE A 139 5.84 10.98 13.84
CA ILE A 139 7.09 10.84 13.09
C ILE A 139 6.75 10.99 11.62
N ILE A 140 7.45 11.88 10.92
CA ILE A 140 7.19 12.11 9.50
C ILE A 140 8.52 12.16 8.75
N SER A 141 8.59 11.48 7.63
CA SER A 141 9.73 11.53 6.73
C SER A 141 9.97 12.96 6.24
N LYS A 142 11.23 13.39 6.23
CA LYS A 142 11.65 14.72 5.73
C LYS A 142 11.28 14.95 4.28
N LYS A 143 11.13 13.88 3.49
CA LYS A 143 10.71 13.94 2.09
C LYS A 143 9.28 14.46 1.91
N ILE A 144 8.42 14.24 2.89
CA ILE A 144 7.01 14.64 2.85
C ILE A 144 6.80 16.07 3.35
N ILE A 145 7.69 16.57 4.23
CA ILE A 145 7.51 17.83 4.93
C ILE A 145 8.62 18.83 4.62
N ASN A 146 8.22 20.00 4.13
CA ASN A 146 9.11 21.12 3.81
C ASN A 146 9.13 22.26 4.86
N PHE A 147 8.34 22.20 5.95
CA PHE A 147 8.28 23.34 6.85
C PHE A 147 9.21 23.22 8.07
N LYS A 148 9.67 24.38 8.53
CA LYS A 148 10.52 24.56 9.71
C LYS A 148 9.63 24.61 10.96
N SER A 149 9.30 23.45 11.53
CA SER A 149 8.67 23.38 12.85
C SER A 149 9.65 22.82 13.89
N HIS A 150 9.37 23.06 15.16
CA HIS A 150 10.16 22.49 16.25
C HIS A 150 10.15 20.97 16.18
N ASN A 151 11.33 20.39 15.99
CA ASN A 151 11.57 18.96 15.86
C ASN A 151 12.31 18.47 17.10
N ILE A 152 11.88 17.35 17.66
CA ILE A 152 12.58 16.67 18.74
C ILE A 152 13.70 15.83 18.12
N LEU A 153 14.96 16.12 18.50
CA LEU A 153 16.10 15.32 18.07
C LEU A 153 16.18 14.03 18.90
N MET A 154 16.39 12.92 18.22
CA MET A 154 16.53 11.60 18.82
C MET A 154 18.02 11.20 18.86
N ASP A 155 18.39 10.28 19.77
CA ASP A 155 19.77 9.76 19.89
C ASP A 155 20.12 8.76 18.77
N ASN A 156 19.77 9.10 17.53
CA ASN A 156 20.07 8.28 16.35
C ASN A 156 20.23 9.20 15.12
N ALA A 157 21.48 9.38 14.69
CA ALA A 157 21.79 10.27 13.56
C ALA A 157 21.12 9.83 12.26
N LEU A 158 21.17 8.53 11.91
CA LEU A 158 20.56 8.00 10.69
C LEU A 158 19.05 8.20 10.66
N PHE A 159 18.41 8.06 11.81
CA PHE A 159 16.98 8.35 11.94
C PHE A 159 16.71 9.84 11.77
N ASN A 160 17.49 10.70 12.46
CA ASN A 160 17.33 12.15 12.37
C ASN A 160 17.59 12.70 10.97
N ASP A 161 18.41 12.03 10.15
CA ASP A 161 18.64 12.41 8.75
C ASP A 161 17.39 12.20 7.88
N LYS A 162 16.59 11.19 8.19
CA LYS A 162 15.43 10.80 7.41
C LYS A 162 14.09 11.34 7.94
N PHE A 163 13.97 11.53 9.25
CA PHE A 163 12.71 11.80 9.91
C PHE A 163 12.73 13.07 10.77
N LYS A 164 11.53 13.62 10.98
CA LYS A 164 11.22 14.63 11.98
C LYS A 164 10.23 14.06 12.98
N VAL A 165 10.41 14.42 14.25
CA VAL A 165 9.54 13.99 15.36
C VAL A 165 8.86 15.19 15.97
N PHE A 166 7.55 15.12 16.11
CA PHE A 166 6.70 16.12 16.73
C PHE A 166 5.93 15.50 17.88
N SER A 167 5.89 16.18 19.03
CA SER A 167 5.10 15.71 20.16
C SER A 167 4.72 16.88 21.06
N ASP A 168 3.61 16.72 21.76
CA ASP A 168 3.18 17.59 22.85
C ASP A 168 3.89 17.27 24.19
N ASN A 169 4.60 16.13 24.28
CA ASN A 169 5.37 15.72 25.46
C ASN A 169 6.70 15.03 25.05
N PRO A 170 7.81 15.81 24.98
CA PRO A 170 9.12 15.28 24.58
C PRO A 170 9.65 14.16 25.47
N ILE A 171 9.41 14.21 26.78
CA ILE A 171 9.90 13.19 27.73
C ILE A 171 9.22 11.87 27.43
N ASN A 172 7.91 11.87 27.27
CA ASN A 172 7.16 10.67 26.91
C ASN A 172 7.56 10.12 25.53
N THR A 173 7.89 11.01 24.61
CA THR A 173 8.37 10.63 23.28
C THR A 173 9.67 9.83 23.34
N MET A 174 10.67 10.32 24.09
CA MET A 174 11.96 9.62 24.25
C MET A 174 11.79 8.25 24.93
N TYR A 175 10.81 8.14 25.83
CA TYR A 175 10.48 6.88 26.48
C TYR A 175 9.83 5.86 25.53
N ILE A 176 9.02 6.33 24.58
CA ILE A 176 8.34 5.48 23.58
C ILE A 176 9.29 5.08 22.45
N LEU A 177 10.05 6.04 21.93
CA LEU A 177 10.94 5.88 20.78
C LEU A 177 12.31 5.35 21.21
N THR A 178 12.37 4.07 21.54
CA THR A 178 13.62 3.40 21.91
C THR A 178 14.59 3.29 20.73
N PRO A 179 15.92 3.18 20.96
CA PRO A 179 16.91 3.04 19.89
C PRO A 179 16.59 1.91 18.90
N LEU A 180 16.15 0.76 19.40
CA LEU A 180 15.77 -0.38 18.56
C LEU A 180 14.55 -0.06 17.68
N PHE A 181 13.56 0.67 18.21
CA PHE A 181 12.40 1.09 17.42
C PHE A 181 12.80 2.07 16.31
N LEU A 182 13.65 3.05 16.63
CA LEU A 182 14.17 4.02 15.65
C LEU A 182 14.93 3.33 14.52
N GLU A 183 15.75 2.32 14.85
CA GLU A 183 16.47 1.50 13.86
C GLU A 183 15.51 0.75 12.94
N LYS A 184 14.48 0.09 13.49
CA LYS A 184 13.48 -0.63 12.69
C LYS A 184 12.71 0.30 11.76
N ILE A 185 12.31 1.48 12.22
CA ILE A 185 11.66 2.49 11.37
C ILE A 185 12.60 2.96 10.26
N ALA A 186 13.88 3.22 10.57
CA ALA A 186 14.87 3.58 9.56
C ALA A 186 15.07 2.46 8.51
N ASN A 187 14.96 1.20 8.90
CA ASN A 187 15.06 0.07 7.98
C ASN A 187 13.84 -0.08 7.07
N LEU A 188 12.63 0.32 7.49
CA LEU A 188 11.46 0.34 6.61
C LEU A 188 11.69 1.15 5.34
N THR A 189 12.48 2.24 5.42
CA THR A 189 12.76 3.05 4.24
C THR A 189 13.52 2.31 3.15
N LYS A 190 14.26 1.24 3.50
CA LYS A 190 14.99 0.40 2.54
C LYS A 190 14.05 -0.49 1.73
N ILE A 191 12.91 -0.84 2.31
CA ILE A 191 11.93 -1.77 1.73
C ILE A 191 10.83 -1.00 1.00
N PHE A 192 10.25 -0.01 1.68
CA PHE A 192 9.06 0.70 1.21
C PHE A 192 9.35 2.11 0.65
N GLY A 193 10.61 2.57 0.73
CA GLY A 193 10.97 3.94 0.34
C GLY A 193 10.78 4.95 1.48
N ASP A 194 11.06 6.23 1.17
CA ASP A 194 11.27 7.26 2.20
C ASP A 194 9.99 8.03 2.59
N SER A 195 8.81 7.62 2.15
CA SER A 195 7.55 8.36 2.40
C SER A 195 6.74 7.73 3.52
N ILE A 196 7.23 7.81 4.77
CA ILE A 196 6.64 7.17 5.95
C ILE A 196 6.10 8.22 6.93
N LYS A 197 4.88 7.98 7.44
CA LYS A 197 4.23 8.71 8.53
C LYS A 197 3.87 7.74 9.64
N ILE A 198 4.19 8.08 10.88
CA ILE A 198 3.83 7.27 12.05
C ILE A 198 3.16 8.17 13.07
N ASN A 199 2.07 7.72 13.67
CA ASN A 199 1.38 8.45 14.72
C ASN A 199 1.09 7.52 15.90
N PHE A 200 1.55 7.91 17.08
CA PHE A 200 1.20 7.28 18.36
C PHE A 200 0.04 8.07 18.97
N LYS A 201 -1.11 7.44 19.06
CA LYS A 201 -2.32 8.08 19.56
C LYS A 201 -3.32 7.03 20.06
N ASN A 202 -4.02 7.31 21.17
CA ASN A 202 -5.11 6.48 21.68
C ASN A 202 -4.71 5.01 21.89
N SER A 203 -3.53 4.76 22.48
CA SER A 203 -2.97 3.42 22.68
C SER A 203 -2.87 2.59 21.39
N LYS A 204 -2.65 3.26 20.26
CA LYS A 204 -2.39 2.65 18.97
C LYS A 204 -1.21 3.32 18.29
N ILE A 205 -0.56 2.56 17.43
CA ILE A 205 0.45 3.05 16.51
C ILE A 205 -0.11 2.89 15.11
N TYR A 206 -0.16 3.99 14.40
CA TYR A 206 -0.59 4.06 13.02
C TYR A 206 0.64 4.31 12.16
N ILE A 207 0.88 3.49 11.17
CA ILE A 207 1.97 3.64 10.21
C ILE A 207 1.33 3.74 8.83
N HIS A 208 1.66 4.80 8.11
CA HIS A 208 1.29 4.97 6.73
C HIS A 208 2.55 5.13 5.89
N ILE A 209 2.67 4.33 4.86
CA ILE A 209 3.77 4.33 3.90
C ILE A 209 3.18 4.71 2.56
N GLU A 210 3.42 5.96 2.14
CA GLU A 210 2.99 6.44 0.82
C GLU A 210 3.82 5.74 -0.25
N GLY A 211 3.15 5.13 -1.22
CA GLY A 211 3.80 4.43 -2.33
C GLY A 211 3.19 4.83 -3.66
N LYS A 212 3.97 4.59 -4.73
CA LYS A 212 3.47 4.70 -6.10
C LYS A 212 3.10 3.35 -6.69
N TYR A 213 3.46 2.28 -6.01
CA TYR A 213 3.33 0.90 -6.49
C TYR A 213 2.57 0.07 -5.47
N ASP A 214 1.71 -0.79 -5.97
CA ASP A 214 1.07 -1.87 -5.27
C ASP A 214 2.15 -2.89 -4.85
N HIS A 215 2.43 -2.97 -3.56
CA HIS A 215 3.58 -3.72 -3.02
C HIS A 215 3.35 -5.23 -3.06
N PHE A 216 2.10 -5.68 -2.95
CA PHE A 216 1.76 -7.10 -2.85
C PHE A 216 1.39 -7.74 -4.20
N GLU A 217 1.70 -7.05 -5.31
CA GLU A 217 1.46 -7.58 -6.65
C GLU A 217 2.67 -8.38 -7.17
N PRO A 218 2.44 -9.53 -7.80
CA PRO A 218 3.52 -10.27 -8.45
C PRO A 218 4.05 -9.50 -9.67
N ASP A 219 5.35 -9.52 -9.86
CA ASP A 219 5.97 -9.02 -11.09
C ASP A 219 5.72 -10.01 -12.23
N ILE A 220 4.78 -9.67 -13.12
CA ILE A 220 4.37 -10.51 -14.25
C ILE A 220 5.46 -10.70 -15.32
N TYR A 221 6.50 -9.87 -15.31
CA TYR A 221 7.61 -9.93 -16.27
C TYR A 221 8.76 -10.79 -15.76
N LYS A 222 8.70 -11.28 -14.52
CA LYS A 222 9.71 -12.15 -13.93
C LYS A 222 9.21 -13.58 -13.81
N SER A 223 10.08 -14.52 -14.13
CA SER A 223 9.77 -15.94 -13.93
C SER A 223 9.55 -16.24 -12.44
N ALA A 224 8.43 -16.86 -12.11
CA ALA A 224 8.14 -17.35 -10.76
C ALA A 224 9.13 -18.42 -10.27
N ILE A 225 9.85 -19.07 -11.18
CA ILE A 225 10.82 -20.12 -10.86
C ILE A 225 12.18 -19.53 -10.51
N THR A 226 12.65 -18.55 -11.29
CA THR A 226 14.00 -17.97 -11.13
C THR A 226 14.01 -16.75 -10.21
N ASN A 227 12.92 -16.07 -10.08
CA ASN A 227 12.81 -14.82 -9.33
C ASN A 227 11.52 -14.88 -8.48
N ASN A 228 11.55 -15.70 -7.43
CA ASN A 228 10.38 -15.97 -6.59
C ASN A 228 9.69 -14.66 -6.14
N PRO A 229 8.63 -14.20 -6.84
CA PRO A 229 7.97 -12.92 -6.51
C PRO A 229 7.37 -12.93 -5.11
N ALA A 230 7.04 -14.11 -4.58
CA ALA A 230 6.56 -14.26 -3.22
C ALA A 230 7.62 -13.86 -2.19
N LYS A 231 8.92 -14.01 -2.48
CA LYS A 231 9.96 -13.71 -1.50
C LYS A 231 9.97 -12.22 -1.13
N ASN A 232 9.92 -11.32 -2.09
CA ASN A 232 9.92 -9.87 -1.83
C ASN A 232 8.70 -9.47 -1.01
N ILE A 233 7.53 -9.99 -1.37
CA ILE A 233 6.28 -9.76 -0.65
C ILE A 233 6.37 -10.30 0.79
N LEU A 234 6.98 -11.47 0.98
CA LEU A 234 7.19 -12.05 2.31
C LEU A 234 8.14 -11.21 3.16
N ASP A 235 9.20 -10.66 2.57
CA ASP A 235 10.16 -9.78 3.25
C ASP A 235 9.47 -8.47 3.69
N GLU A 236 8.58 -7.92 2.87
CA GLU A 236 7.77 -6.74 3.21
C GLU A 236 6.82 -7.01 4.39
N ILE A 237 6.10 -8.12 4.36
CA ILE A 237 5.22 -8.54 5.46
C ILE A 237 6.02 -8.76 6.74
N ASN A 238 7.16 -9.44 6.66
CA ASN A 238 8.00 -9.69 7.82
C ASN A 238 8.55 -8.39 8.42
N ALA A 239 8.97 -7.43 7.60
CA ALA A 239 9.45 -6.14 8.09
C ALA A 239 8.37 -5.37 8.89
N LEU A 240 7.10 -5.45 8.46
CA LEU A 240 5.98 -4.87 9.21
C LEU A 240 5.70 -5.63 10.52
N LEU A 241 5.79 -6.96 10.51
CA LEU A 241 5.62 -7.78 11.70
C LEU A 241 6.76 -7.59 12.73
N ASP A 242 7.99 -7.33 12.27
CA ASP A 242 9.13 -7.02 13.14
C ASP A 242 8.90 -5.78 14.00
N ILE A 243 8.16 -4.79 13.48
CA ILE A 243 7.75 -3.62 14.28
C ILE A 243 6.89 -4.05 15.46
N VAL A 244 5.95 -4.97 15.24
CA VAL A 244 5.09 -5.50 16.32
C VAL A 244 5.95 -6.14 17.42
N GLU A 245 6.98 -6.88 17.04
CA GLU A 245 7.87 -7.55 17.98
C GLU A 245 8.64 -6.55 18.87
N VAL A 246 9.22 -5.53 18.28
CA VAL A 246 9.95 -4.49 19.02
C VAL A 246 9.03 -3.75 20.01
N LEU A 247 7.81 -3.47 19.59
CA LEU A 247 6.82 -2.81 20.45
C LEU A 247 6.47 -3.66 21.67
N ILE A 248 6.41 -4.98 21.49
CA ILE A 248 6.12 -5.93 22.56
C ILE A 248 7.30 -6.07 23.53
N LEU A 249 8.52 -6.19 23.02
CA LEU A 249 9.73 -6.25 23.84
C LEU A 249 9.80 -5.02 24.74
N ASN A 250 9.54 -3.84 24.20
CA ASN A 250 9.49 -2.59 24.97
C ASN A 250 8.37 -2.61 26.04
N SER A 251 7.24 -3.29 25.79
CA SER A 251 6.16 -3.38 26.76
C SER A 251 6.48 -4.31 27.94
N LYS A 252 7.31 -5.34 27.73
CA LYS A 252 7.70 -6.30 28.77
C LYS A 252 8.75 -5.76 29.73
N ILE A 253 9.66 -4.89 29.23
CA ILE A 253 10.73 -4.29 30.04
C ILE A 253 10.16 -3.35 31.13
N TYR A 254 8.95 -2.84 30.95
CA TYR A 254 8.35 -1.82 31.79
C TYR A 254 7.08 -2.27 32.53
N LYS A 255 6.83 -3.58 32.61
CA LYS A 255 5.88 -4.11 33.58
C LYS A 255 6.60 -4.29 34.92
N VAL A 256 6.78 -3.17 35.62
CA VAL A 256 7.03 -3.11 37.06
C VAL A 256 5.77 -2.58 37.72
#